data_9528f1e4a09e3cc114f537639980751b
#
_entry.id   9528f1e4a09e3cc114f537639980751b
#
_cell.length_a   1.000
_cell.length_b   1.000
_cell.length_c   1.000
_cell.angle_alpha   90.00
_cell.angle_beta   90.00
_cell.angle_gamma   90.00
#
_symmetry.space_group_name_H-M   'P 1'
#
loop_
_entity.id
_entity.type
_entity.pdbx_description
1 polymer ?
#
loop_
_entity_poly.entity_id
_entity_poly.type
_entity_poly.pdbx_seq_one_letter_code
_entity_poly.pdbx_strand_id
1 'polypeptide(L)'
;MFRFFLFSFQIAFICSCGNKTVLEEVKLIPSYPSASGIEKLNNKYYIIGDDAKNLLILDSSLNAFDSISLFLFSEQRIPKTIKADLESISLTKDNKLFLLGSGSLSPYRNTGWLIDPVKKEKQLIHLDTFYKRLELNGIKELNIEGYCTIPGGMILANRGNKNYPKNKLILTTDNFWENQRDAPISTIAIGTNNDSTKFNGLSGMCYSNKSDQLILTVSTEDTRNNVDDGTIGKSYLWIVKKLSSKKRWAAINPDELIDLESLDHQFKGQKIESVCIAKETSGFLHLILVADNDNGASTIFKVIVEKD
;
A
#
# COMPACT_ATOMS: atom_id res chain seq x y z
N MET A 1 -33.14 40.80 -47.99
CA MET A 1 -32.02 41.25 -47.15
C MET A 1 -32.15 40.57 -45.78
N PHE A 2 -31.63 39.34 -45.64
CA PHE A 2 -31.71 38.56 -44.42
C PHE A 2 -30.45 38.78 -43.57
N ARG A 3 -30.60 39.29 -42.35
CA ARG A 3 -29.52 39.44 -41.36
C ARG A 3 -29.45 38.16 -40.51
N PHE A 4 -28.35 37.41 -40.64
CA PHE A 4 -27.96 36.33 -39.71
C PHE A 4 -27.39 36.95 -38.44
N PHE A 5 -28.00 36.66 -37.29
CA PHE A 5 -27.44 36.90 -35.98
C PHE A 5 -26.61 35.67 -35.56
N LEU A 6 -25.30 35.81 -35.47
CA LEU A 6 -24.42 34.83 -34.83
C LEU A 6 -24.50 34.99 -33.32
N PHE A 7 -25.06 34.00 -32.65
CA PHE A 7 -24.97 33.89 -31.20
C PHE A 7 -23.66 33.20 -30.86
N SER A 8 -22.71 33.95 -30.30
CA SER A 8 -21.47 33.42 -29.73
C SER A 8 -21.78 32.86 -28.34
N PHE A 9 -21.74 31.53 -28.18
CA PHE A 9 -21.85 30.87 -26.89
C PHE A 9 -20.45 30.90 -26.23
N GLN A 10 -20.24 31.82 -25.29
CA GLN A 10 -19.06 31.79 -24.42
C GLN A 10 -19.28 30.73 -23.35
N ILE A 11 -18.55 29.61 -23.48
CA ILE A 11 -18.44 28.61 -22.41
C ILE A 11 -17.53 29.22 -21.36
N ALA A 12 -18.09 29.63 -20.24
CA ALA A 12 -17.34 30.01 -19.05
C ALA A 12 -16.76 28.74 -18.43
N PHE A 13 -15.45 28.55 -18.56
CA PHE A 13 -14.73 27.58 -17.75
C PHE A 13 -14.75 28.06 -16.30
N ILE A 14 -15.58 27.47 -15.49
CA ILE A 14 -15.52 27.62 -14.04
C ILE A 14 -14.30 26.83 -13.58
N CYS A 15 -13.20 27.52 -13.32
CA CYS A 15 -12.01 26.97 -12.69
C CYS A 15 -12.39 26.68 -11.22
N SER A 16 -12.80 25.45 -10.92
CA SER A 16 -12.92 24.97 -9.54
C SER A 16 -11.51 24.71 -9.03
N CYS A 17 -10.98 25.58 -8.18
CA CYS A 17 -9.78 25.34 -7.40
C CYS A 17 -10.09 24.34 -6.29
N GLY A 18 -9.98 23.04 -6.60
CA GLY A 18 -9.96 21.95 -5.65
C GLY A 18 -9.05 20.88 -6.20
N ASN A 19 -8.21 20.29 -5.38
CA ASN A 19 -7.32 19.18 -5.77
C ASN A 19 -8.14 18.15 -6.55
N LYS A 20 -7.82 18.01 -7.84
CA LYS A 20 -8.61 17.14 -8.72
C LYS A 20 -8.03 15.74 -8.68
N THR A 21 -8.52 14.92 -7.76
CA THR A 21 -8.33 13.48 -7.84
C THR A 21 -9.41 12.88 -8.73
N VAL A 22 -9.02 11.98 -9.64
CA VAL A 22 -9.94 11.35 -10.60
C VAL A 22 -9.69 9.85 -10.65
N LEU A 23 -10.76 9.05 -10.61
CA LEU A 23 -10.72 7.63 -10.97
C LEU A 23 -10.70 7.52 -12.50
N GLU A 24 -9.65 6.88 -13.05
CA GLU A 24 -9.46 6.74 -14.50
C GLU A 24 -9.99 5.39 -15.01
N GLU A 25 -9.73 4.30 -14.27
CA GLU A 25 -10.08 2.94 -14.68
C GLU A 25 -10.27 2.04 -13.48
N VAL A 26 -11.19 1.08 -13.59
CA VAL A 26 -11.35 -0.03 -12.65
C VAL A 26 -11.25 -1.36 -13.39
N LYS A 27 -10.49 -2.30 -12.84
CA LYS A 27 -10.26 -3.61 -13.45
C LYS A 27 -10.35 -4.72 -12.41
N LEU A 28 -11.20 -5.69 -12.67
CA LEU A 28 -11.33 -6.89 -11.85
C LEU A 28 -10.28 -7.94 -12.25
N ILE A 29 -9.68 -8.61 -11.27
CA ILE A 29 -8.83 -9.80 -11.44
C ILE A 29 -9.55 -10.97 -10.74
N PRO A 30 -10.43 -11.69 -11.45
CA PRO A 30 -11.34 -12.64 -10.82
C PRO A 30 -10.65 -13.91 -10.30
N SER A 31 -9.44 -14.21 -10.77
CA SER A 31 -8.71 -15.43 -10.42
C SER A 31 -7.52 -15.19 -9.48
N TYR A 32 -7.37 -14.00 -8.92
CA TYR A 32 -6.30 -13.69 -7.98
C TYR A 32 -6.89 -13.23 -6.65
N PRO A 33 -6.70 -14.01 -5.57
CA PRO A 33 -7.31 -13.69 -4.29
C PRO A 33 -6.52 -12.65 -3.52
N SER A 34 -7.24 -11.89 -2.70
CA SER A 34 -6.72 -11.12 -1.55
C SER A 34 -5.51 -10.26 -1.85
N ALA A 35 -5.55 -9.48 -2.96
CA ALA A 35 -4.44 -8.59 -3.31
C ALA A 35 -4.15 -7.61 -2.18
N SER A 36 -2.97 -7.72 -1.58
CA SER A 36 -2.50 -6.96 -0.41
C SER A 36 -1.32 -6.05 -0.71
N GLY A 37 -0.59 -6.27 -1.83
CA GLY A 37 0.54 -5.44 -2.20
C GLY A 37 0.71 -5.29 -3.70
N ILE A 38 1.14 -4.10 -4.14
CA ILE A 38 1.46 -3.83 -5.55
C ILE A 38 2.73 -3.00 -5.68
N GLU A 39 3.60 -3.37 -6.63
CA GLU A 39 4.78 -2.60 -6.98
C GLU A 39 4.97 -2.56 -8.49
N LYS A 40 5.58 -1.50 -8.99
CA LYS A 40 5.91 -1.32 -10.40
C LYS A 40 7.41 -1.40 -10.64
N LEU A 41 7.82 -2.29 -11.53
CA LEU A 41 9.18 -2.32 -12.05
C LEU A 41 9.16 -2.32 -13.58
N ASN A 42 9.83 -1.34 -14.17
CA ASN A 42 9.81 -1.10 -15.61
C ASN A 42 8.36 -0.89 -16.12
N ASN A 43 7.91 -1.72 -17.07
CA ASN A 43 6.55 -1.68 -17.62
C ASN A 43 5.67 -2.83 -17.11
N LYS A 44 5.97 -3.38 -15.95
CA LYS A 44 5.21 -4.46 -15.32
C LYS A 44 4.77 -4.07 -13.93
N TYR A 45 3.64 -4.65 -13.50
CA TYR A 45 3.17 -4.55 -12.13
C TYR A 45 3.25 -5.93 -11.48
N TYR A 46 3.63 -5.95 -10.22
CA TYR A 46 3.81 -7.14 -9.42
C TYR A 46 2.86 -7.06 -8.24
N ILE A 47 1.97 -8.05 -8.13
CA ILE A 47 0.93 -8.08 -7.10
C ILE A 47 1.16 -9.31 -6.21
N ILE A 48 1.10 -9.10 -4.91
CA ILE A 48 1.02 -10.15 -3.91
C ILE A 48 -0.37 -10.17 -3.29
N GLY A 49 -0.75 -11.30 -2.74
CA GLY A 49 -1.95 -11.44 -1.92
C GLY A 49 -1.58 -12.11 -0.60
N ASP A 50 -2.31 -11.76 0.45
CA ASP A 50 -2.05 -12.20 1.82
C ASP A 50 -2.11 -13.73 1.97
N ASP A 51 -2.99 -14.38 1.19
CA ASP A 51 -3.16 -15.84 1.13
C ASP A 51 -2.90 -16.44 -0.27
N ALA A 52 -2.43 -15.62 -1.21
CA ALA A 52 -2.09 -16.09 -2.55
C ALA A 52 -0.78 -16.89 -2.56
N LYS A 53 -0.75 -18.00 -3.34
CA LYS A 53 0.46 -18.82 -3.46
C LYS A 53 1.48 -18.31 -4.46
N ASN A 54 1.13 -17.30 -5.27
CA ASN A 54 1.97 -16.77 -6.34
C ASN A 54 2.08 -15.25 -6.25
N LEU A 55 3.21 -14.72 -6.66
CA LEU A 55 3.34 -13.34 -7.10
C LEU A 55 2.78 -13.24 -8.51
N LEU A 56 1.76 -12.40 -8.74
CA LEU A 56 1.17 -12.16 -10.06
C LEU A 56 1.94 -11.07 -10.79
N ILE A 57 2.16 -11.24 -12.09
CA ILE A 57 2.81 -10.25 -12.94
C ILE A 57 1.81 -9.77 -14.00
N LEU A 58 1.58 -8.46 -14.03
CA LEU A 58 0.75 -7.82 -15.04
C LEU A 58 1.60 -7.04 -16.04
N ASP A 59 1.11 -6.91 -17.25
CA ASP A 59 1.66 -6.00 -18.26
C ASP A 59 1.28 -4.53 -17.96
N SER A 60 1.74 -3.61 -18.81
CA SER A 60 1.44 -2.17 -18.70
C SER A 60 -0.04 -1.81 -18.88
N SER A 61 -0.83 -2.72 -19.46
CA SER A 61 -2.29 -2.62 -19.62
C SER A 61 -3.04 -3.34 -18.50
N LEU A 62 -2.34 -3.75 -17.44
CA LEU A 62 -2.87 -4.47 -16.29
C LEU A 62 -3.49 -5.84 -16.64
N ASN A 63 -3.09 -6.47 -17.75
CA ASN A 63 -3.48 -7.85 -18.04
C ASN A 63 -2.54 -8.82 -17.36
N ALA A 64 -3.08 -9.94 -16.87
CA ALA A 64 -2.26 -11.02 -16.35
C ALA A 64 -1.31 -11.54 -17.45
N PHE A 65 -0.01 -11.48 -17.14
CA PHE A 65 1.05 -11.81 -18.08
C PHE A 65 1.80 -13.07 -17.68
N ASP A 66 2.10 -13.21 -16.38
CA ASP A 66 2.94 -14.28 -15.85
C ASP A 66 2.77 -14.38 -14.33
N SER A 67 3.44 -15.34 -13.70
CA SER A 67 3.49 -15.44 -12.23
C SER A 67 4.78 -16.10 -11.75
N ILE A 68 5.12 -15.87 -10.47
CA ILE A 68 6.21 -16.55 -9.78
C ILE A 68 5.60 -17.30 -8.61
N SER A 69 5.73 -18.63 -8.58
CA SER A 69 5.27 -19.44 -7.45
C SER A 69 6.10 -19.12 -6.20
N LEU A 70 5.44 -18.72 -5.12
CA LEU A 70 6.06 -18.47 -3.82
C LEU A 70 5.96 -19.72 -2.92
N PHE A 71 4.79 -20.34 -2.92
CA PHE A 71 4.47 -21.47 -2.06
C PHE A 71 3.99 -22.67 -2.88
N LEU A 72 4.42 -23.87 -2.48
CA LEU A 72 3.91 -25.11 -3.03
C LEU A 72 2.63 -25.50 -2.28
N PHE A 73 1.49 -25.08 -2.82
CA PHE A 73 0.18 -25.33 -2.25
C PHE A 73 -0.81 -25.74 -3.34
N SER A 74 -1.65 -26.75 -3.08
CA SER A 74 -2.60 -27.27 -4.07
C SER A 74 -3.73 -26.30 -4.33
N GLU A 75 -4.27 -25.73 -3.24
CA GLU A 75 -5.40 -24.81 -3.31
C GLU A 75 -4.96 -23.43 -3.81
N GLN A 76 -5.91 -22.63 -4.26
CA GLN A 76 -5.66 -21.27 -4.72
C GLN A 76 -5.34 -20.32 -3.55
N ARG A 77 -5.98 -20.53 -2.40
CA ARG A 77 -5.80 -19.78 -1.17
C ARG A 77 -5.13 -20.63 -0.10
N ILE A 78 -4.13 -20.07 0.54
CA ILE A 78 -3.44 -20.70 1.66
C ILE A 78 -4.27 -20.46 2.93
N PRO A 79 -4.54 -21.51 3.76
CA PRO A 79 -5.33 -21.35 4.97
C PRO A 79 -4.76 -20.30 5.93
N LYS A 80 -5.63 -19.52 6.57
CA LYS A 80 -5.30 -18.40 7.46
C LYS A 80 -4.29 -18.77 8.58
N THR A 81 -4.31 -20.00 9.05
CA THR A 81 -3.44 -20.48 10.13
C THR A 81 -1.99 -20.70 9.74
N ILE A 82 -1.71 -20.85 8.45
CA ILE A 82 -0.36 -21.17 7.92
C ILE A 82 0.10 -20.23 6.79
N LYS A 83 -0.73 -19.27 6.40
CA LYS A 83 -0.35 -18.28 5.37
C LYS A 83 0.78 -17.39 5.86
N ALA A 84 1.64 -16.95 4.96
CA ALA A 84 2.69 -16.00 5.26
C ALA A 84 2.16 -14.58 5.48
N ASP A 85 0.90 -14.34 5.13
CA ASP A 85 0.23 -13.03 5.31
C ASP A 85 1.09 -11.91 4.70
N LEU A 86 1.41 -12.08 3.40
CA LEU A 86 2.24 -11.12 2.69
C LEU A 86 1.42 -9.84 2.46
N GLU A 87 1.81 -8.75 3.11
CA GLU A 87 1.04 -7.51 3.14
C GLU A 87 1.77 -6.34 2.48
N SER A 88 3.04 -6.52 2.14
CA SER A 88 3.77 -5.44 1.50
C SER A 88 4.82 -5.91 0.51
N ILE A 89 4.98 -5.15 -0.56
CA ILE A 89 5.96 -5.35 -1.62
C ILE A 89 6.54 -4.01 -2.03
N SER A 90 7.86 -3.93 -2.19
CA SER A 90 8.50 -2.77 -2.80
C SER A 90 9.86 -3.14 -3.41
N LEU A 91 10.46 -2.19 -4.11
CA LEU A 91 11.78 -2.36 -4.70
C LEU A 91 12.90 -2.11 -3.69
N THR A 92 13.90 -2.98 -3.73
CA THR A 92 15.20 -2.70 -3.12
C THR A 92 16.02 -1.76 -4.02
N LYS A 93 17.13 -1.25 -3.50
CA LYS A 93 18.07 -0.43 -4.31
C LYS A 93 18.62 -1.18 -5.55
N ASP A 94 18.72 -2.50 -5.47
CA ASP A 94 19.21 -3.36 -6.55
C ASP A 94 18.10 -3.78 -7.53
N ASN A 95 16.94 -3.13 -7.51
CA ASN A 95 15.77 -3.45 -8.32
C ASN A 95 15.26 -4.90 -8.14
N LYS A 96 15.45 -5.48 -6.98
CA LYS A 96 14.78 -6.71 -6.57
C LYS A 96 13.47 -6.35 -5.87
N LEU A 97 12.52 -7.26 -5.93
CA LEU A 97 11.30 -7.15 -5.15
C LEU A 97 11.55 -7.76 -3.76
N PHE A 98 11.22 -7.02 -2.72
CA PHE A 98 11.19 -7.56 -1.38
C PHE A 98 9.75 -7.58 -0.88
N LEU A 99 9.30 -8.76 -0.49
CA LEU A 99 7.95 -9.02 0.01
C LEU A 99 8.04 -9.26 1.51
N LEU A 100 7.10 -8.72 2.27
CA LEU A 100 7.07 -8.86 3.73
C LEU A 100 5.75 -9.45 4.20
N GLY A 101 5.83 -10.43 5.09
CA GLY A 101 4.70 -10.88 5.90
C GLY A 101 4.41 -9.89 7.03
N SER A 102 3.17 -9.87 7.50
CA SER A 102 2.69 -8.91 8.50
C SER A 102 3.39 -9.00 9.86
N GLY A 103 3.95 -10.15 10.22
CA GLY A 103 4.49 -10.42 11.54
C GLY A 103 3.44 -10.66 12.63
N SER A 104 2.16 -10.63 12.29
CA SER A 104 1.05 -10.70 13.25
C SER A 104 0.89 -12.06 13.94
N LEU A 105 1.41 -13.13 13.34
CA LEU A 105 1.36 -14.48 13.89
C LEU A 105 2.62 -15.27 13.56
N SER A 106 3.47 -15.50 14.57
CA SER A 106 4.66 -16.35 14.47
C SER A 106 4.26 -17.85 14.39
N PRO A 107 5.01 -18.72 13.67
CA PRO A 107 6.21 -18.37 12.88
C PRO A 107 5.91 -17.99 11.43
N TYR A 108 4.73 -18.29 10.91
CA TYR A 108 4.44 -18.25 9.47
C TYR A 108 4.50 -16.84 8.88
N ARG A 109 4.03 -15.83 9.63
CA ARG A 109 3.97 -14.44 9.19
C ARG A 109 5.26 -13.65 9.42
N ASN A 110 6.27 -14.29 10.02
CA ASN A 110 7.61 -13.70 10.24
C ASN A 110 8.55 -13.97 9.06
N THR A 111 8.02 -14.02 7.86
CA THR A 111 8.79 -14.34 6.65
C THR A 111 8.67 -13.25 5.61
N GLY A 112 9.63 -13.23 4.70
CA GLY A 112 9.62 -12.40 3.51
C GLY A 112 10.28 -13.11 2.34
N TRP A 113 10.19 -12.54 1.17
CA TRP A 113 10.83 -13.03 -0.03
C TRP A 113 11.64 -11.93 -0.70
N LEU A 114 12.90 -12.22 -1.02
CA LEU A 114 13.70 -11.39 -1.92
C LEU A 114 13.69 -12.05 -3.30
N ILE A 115 13.22 -11.32 -4.31
CA ILE A 115 12.99 -11.86 -5.66
C ILE A 115 13.72 -11.03 -6.70
N ASP A 116 14.53 -11.67 -7.53
CA ASP A 116 14.97 -11.11 -8.80
C ASP A 116 13.89 -11.40 -9.86
N PRO A 117 13.10 -10.41 -10.28
CA PRO A 117 11.96 -10.66 -11.16
C PRO A 117 12.37 -10.94 -12.62
N VAL A 118 13.62 -10.64 -12.98
CA VAL A 118 14.16 -10.92 -14.33
C VAL A 118 14.61 -12.37 -14.43
N LYS A 119 15.39 -12.81 -13.44
CA LYS A 119 15.88 -14.20 -13.38
C LYS A 119 14.85 -15.17 -12.80
N LYS A 120 13.81 -14.68 -12.16
CA LYS A 120 12.83 -15.43 -11.35
C LYS A 120 13.47 -16.21 -10.19
N GLU A 121 14.65 -15.76 -9.74
CA GLU A 121 15.30 -16.26 -8.54
C GLU A 121 14.62 -15.71 -7.29
N LYS A 122 14.42 -16.55 -6.30
CA LYS A 122 13.76 -16.17 -5.05
C LYS A 122 14.49 -16.72 -3.85
N GLN A 123 14.58 -15.92 -2.80
CA GLN A 123 15.19 -16.27 -1.52
C GLN A 123 14.16 -16.00 -0.40
N LEU A 124 13.89 -17.02 0.41
CA LEU A 124 13.11 -16.88 1.63
C LEU A 124 13.96 -16.19 2.70
N ILE A 125 13.39 -15.21 3.36
CA ILE A 125 14.00 -14.46 4.46
C ILE A 125 13.18 -14.69 5.73
N HIS A 126 13.82 -15.11 6.81
CA HIS A 126 13.22 -15.18 8.14
C HIS A 126 13.45 -13.87 8.87
N LEU A 127 12.41 -13.27 9.42
CA LEU A 127 12.41 -11.92 10.02
C LEU A 127 12.25 -11.94 11.55
N ASP A 128 12.29 -13.12 12.17
CA ASP A 128 12.03 -13.31 13.61
C ASP A 128 12.86 -12.36 14.49
N THR A 129 14.13 -12.19 14.17
CA THR A 129 15.04 -11.34 14.96
C THR A 129 14.65 -9.87 14.87
N PHE A 130 14.34 -9.38 13.66
CA PHE A 130 13.96 -7.99 13.48
C PHE A 130 12.58 -7.69 14.08
N TYR A 131 11.61 -8.56 13.84
CA TYR A 131 10.26 -8.41 14.36
C TYR A 131 10.22 -8.47 15.89
N LYS A 132 10.99 -9.36 16.50
CA LYS A 132 11.14 -9.39 17.97
C LYS A 132 11.71 -8.07 18.52
N ARG A 133 12.65 -7.45 17.80
CA ARG A 133 13.17 -6.13 18.19
C ARG A 133 12.13 -5.03 18.05
N LEU A 134 11.24 -5.08 17.06
CA LEU A 134 10.14 -4.13 16.93
C LEU A 134 9.22 -4.21 18.16
N GLU A 135 8.86 -5.41 18.59
CA GLU A 135 8.06 -5.62 19.81
C GLU A 135 8.76 -5.02 21.04
N LEU A 136 10.06 -5.29 21.22
CA LEU A 136 10.87 -4.74 22.32
C LEU A 136 10.99 -3.21 22.26
N ASN A 137 10.91 -2.62 21.07
CA ASN A 137 10.88 -1.17 20.85
C ASN A 137 9.48 -0.55 20.92
N GLY A 138 8.50 -1.27 21.48
CA GLY A 138 7.18 -0.76 21.82
C GLY A 138 6.13 -0.85 20.71
N ILE A 139 6.32 -1.71 19.71
CA ILE A 139 5.25 -2.13 18.83
C ILE A 139 4.47 -3.22 19.57
N LYS A 140 3.30 -2.89 20.11
CA LYS A 140 2.53 -3.80 20.98
C LYS A 140 1.88 -4.95 20.21
N GLU A 141 1.32 -4.65 19.05
CA GLU A 141 0.79 -5.64 18.12
C GLU A 141 1.42 -5.37 16.76
N LEU A 142 2.25 -6.31 16.32
CA LEU A 142 2.93 -6.20 15.04
C LEU A 142 1.94 -6.53 13.94
N ASN A 143 1.84 -5.64 12.96
CA ASN A 143 1.08 -5.83 11.74
C ASN A 143 1.62 -4.90 10.64
N ILE A 144 2.64 -5.40 9.93
CA ILE A 144 3.28 -4.64 8.83
C ILE A 144 2.42 -4.73 7.59
N GLU A 145 1.85 -3.62 7.19
CA GLU A 145 0.92 -3.50 6.05
C GLU A 145 1.53 -2.76 4.86
N GLY A 146 2.75 -2.25 4.98
CA GLY A 146 3.41 -1.56 3.90
C GLY A 146 4.88 -1.32 4.17
N TYR A 147 5.66 -1.21 3.10
CA TYR A 147 6.99 -0.67 3.19
C TYR A 147 7.39 0.03 1.90
N CYS A 148 8.30 0.98 1.99
CA CYS A 148 8.89 1.61 0.83
C CYS A 148 10.34 2.03 1.10
N THR A 149 11.13 2.08 0.03
CA THR A 149 12.48 2.63 0.05
C THR A 149 12.42 4.16 -0.03
N ILE A 150 13.19 4.84 0.81
CA ILE A 150 13.33 6.29 0.85
C ILE A 150 14.81 6.67 0.78
N PRO A 151 15.19 7.93 0.48
CA PRO A 151 16.57 8.36 0.59
C PRO A 151 17.14 8.12 1.99
N GLY A 152 18.18 7.26 2.06
CA GLY A 152 18.89 6.93 3.30
C GLY A 152 18.27 5.83 4.15
N GLY A 153 17.36 5.02 3.62
CA GLY A 153 16.81 3.85 4.33
C GLY A 153 15.46 3.38 3.82
N MET A 154 14.72 2.76 4.69
CA MET A 154 13.37 2.25 4.46
C MET A 154 12.40 2.72 5.53
N ILE A 155 11.14 2.77 5.16
CA ILE A 155 10.02 2.93 6.08
C ILE A 155 9.13 1.70 5.99
N LEU A 156 8.75 1.14 7.14
CA LEU A 156 7.70 0.15 7.26
C LEU A 156 6.49 0.80 7.93
N ALA A 157 5.28 0.42 7.53
CA ALA A 157 4.04 0.86 8.14
C ALA A 157 3.47 -0.23 9.03
N ASN A 158 3.39 0.02 10.33
CA ASN A 158 2.67 -0.85 11.26
C ASN A 158 1.27 -0.30 11.47
N ARG A 159 0.27 -1.10 11.11
CA ARG A 159 -1.14 -0.82 11.33
C ARG A 159 -1.48 -0.96 12.80
N GLY A 160 -2.24 -0.02 13.35
CA GLY A 160 -2.89 -0.18 14.64
C GLY A 160 -4.24 -0.90 14.51
N ASN A 161 -4.90 -1.09 15.63
CA ASN A 161 -6.26 -1.64 15.73
C ASN A 161 -7.03 -0.95 16.87
N LYS A 162 -8.26 -1.40 17.17
CA LYS A 162 -9.07 -0.79 18.23
C LYS A 162 -8.44 -0.85 19.62
N ASN A 163 -7.69 -1.90 19.95
CA ASN A 163 -7.01 -2.02 21.24
C ASN A 163 -5.77 -1.13 21.30
N TYR A 164 -5.11 -0.94 20.17
CA TYR A 164 -3.92 -0.10 20.02
C TYR A 164 -4.10 0.87 18.85
N PRO A 165 -4.93 1.93 18.99
CA PRO A 165 -5.36 2.78 17.87
C PRO A 165 -4.28 3.79 17.46
N LYS A 166 -3.09 3.29 17.13
CA LYS A 166 -1.94 4.11 16.69
C LYS A 166 -1.21 3.42 15.56
N ASN A 167 -1.30 3.99 14.38
CA ASN A 167 -0.40 3.61 13.30
C ASN A 167 0.99 4.14 13.57
N LYS A 168 2.01 3.39 13.17
CA LYS A 168 3.42 3.78 13.30
C LYS A 168 4.16 3.59 11.98
N LEU A 169 4.97 4.55 11.63
CA LEU A 169 6.01 4.41 10.63
C LEU A 169 7.29 3.98 11.35
N ILE A 170 7.96 2.97 10.85
CA ILE A 170 9.20 2.41 11.40
C ILE A 170 10.30 2.68 10.39
N LEU A 171 11.28 3.49 10.77
CA LEU A 171 12.43 3.82 9.95
C LEU A 171 13.57 2.88 10.29
N THR A 172 14.21 2.34 9.23
CA THR A 172 15.36 1.46 9.36
C THR A 172 16.29 1.62 8.15
N THR A 173 17.37 0.85 8.10
CA THR A 173 18.29 0.84 6.95
C THR A 173 17.71 0.06 5.77
N ASP A 174 18.26 0.35 4.61
CA ASP A 174 18.02 -0.46 3.43
C ASP A 174 18.35 -1.90 3.64
N ASN A 175 18.25 -2.88 3.35
CA ASN A 175 18.73 -4.25 3.63
C ASN A 175 18.75 -4.64 5.11
N PHE A 176 17.82 -4.10 5.94
CA PHE A 176 17.74 -4.47 7.37
C PHE A 176 17.65 -5.97 7.62
N TRP A 177 17.16 -6.73 6.66
CA TRP A 177 17.04 -8.20 6.73
C TRP A 177 18.38 -8.92 6.75
N GLU A 178 19.46 -8.30 6.25
CA GLU A 178 20.83 -8.86 6.30
C GLU A 178 21.48 -8.61 7.67
N ASN A 179 21.10 -7.53 8.36
CA ASN A 179 21.64 -7.15 9.67
C ASN A 179 20.55 -6.94 10.71
N GLN A 180 19.66 -7.91 10.87
CA GLN A 180 18.48 -7.81 11.71
C GLN A 180 18.77 -7.48 13.18
N ARG A 181 19.94 -7.88 13.71
CA ARG A 181 20.35 -7.65 15.11
C ARG A 181 20.66 -6.19 15.41
N ASP A 182 21.27 -5.49 14.45
CA ASP A 182 21.85 -4.17 14.66
C ASP A 182 21.17 -3.07 13.82
N ALA A 183 20.33 -3.43 12.83
CA ALA A 183 19.61 -2.46 12.03
C ALA A 183 18.92 -1.42 12.93
N PRO A 184 19.12 -0.12 12.73
CA PRO A 184 18.52 0.91 13.56
C PRO A 184 17.00 0.88 13.44
N ILE A 185 16.33 1.18 14.53
CA ILE A 185 14.87 1.27 14.61
C ILE A 185 14.51 2.64 15.20
N SER A 186 13.74 3.41 14.43
CA SER A 186 13.12 4.64 14.90
C SER A 186 11.64 4.63 14.52
N THR A 187 10.78 5.16 15.37
CA THR A 187 9.33 5.10 15.14
C THR A 187 8.71 6.49 15.13
N ILE A 188 7.77 6.72 14.23
CA ILE A 188 6.98 7.94 14.11
C ILE A 188 5.50 7.54 14.15
N ALA A 189 4.71 8.14 15.04
CA ALA A 189 3.26 7.97 15.00
C ALA A 189 2.69 8.71 13.78
N ILE A 190 1.70 8.13 13.10
CA ILE A 190 1.05 8.76 11.95
C ILE A 190 -0.47 8.72 12.06
N GLY A 191 -1.09 9.86 11.73
CA GLY A 191 -2.53 10.09 11.85
C GLY A 191 -2.95 10.51 13.25
N THR A 192 -4.13 11.11 13.34
CA THR A 192 -4.65 11.76 14.57
C THR A 192 -5.63 10.90 15.36
N ASN A 193 -5.84 9.64 14.97
CA ASN A 193 -6.89 8.82 15.55
C ASN A 193 -6.59 8.43 17.00
N ASN A 194 -7.26 9.13 17.91
CA ASN A 194 -7.41 8.73 19.30
C ASN A 194 -8.76 8.04 19.57
N ASP A 195 -9.63 7.94 18.54
CA ASP A 195 -10.96 7.33 18.64
C ASP A 195 -10.92 5.89 18.12
N SER A 196 -10.95 4.93 19.04
CA SER A 196 -10.96 3.50 18.72
C SER A 196 -12.24 3.04 18.02
N THR A 197 -13.33 3.83 18.03
CA THR A 197 -14.59 3.48 17.38
C THR A 197 -14.56 3.71 15.87
N LYS A 198 -13.65 4.57 15.40
CA LYS A 198 -13.46 4.93 13.99
C LYS A 198 -11.98 4.90 13.61
N PHE A 199 -11.29 3.84 13.98
CA PHE A 199 -9.88 3.73 13.71
C PHE A 199 -9.60 3.56 12.22
N ASN A 200 -8.71 4.40 11.68
CA ASN A 200 -8.21 4.35 10.32
C ASN A 200 -6.88 3.60 10.31
N GLY A 201 -6.88 2.34 9.90
CA GLY A 201 -5.68 1.50 9.82
C GLY A 201 -4.92 1.73 8.51
N LEU A 202 -3.60 1.83 8.59
CA LEU A 202 -2.76 1.77 7.40
C LEU A 202 -2.95 0.44 6.70
N SER A 203 -2.95 0.43 5.35
CA SER A 203 -3.08 -0.79 4.55
C SER A 203 -2.06 -0.87 3.41
N GLY A 204 -1.25 0.15 3.19
CA GLY A 204 -0.20 0.14 2.18
C GLY A 204 0.49 1.48 2.05
N MET A 205 1.59 1.52 1.29
CA MET A 205 2.34 2.74 1.09
C MET A 205 3.25 2.70 -0.12
N CYS A 206 3.52 3.88 -0.69
CA CYS A 206 4.63 4.11 -1.62
C CYS A 206 5.23 5.49 -1.41
N TYR A 207 6.44 5.70 -1.93
CA TYR A 207 7.14 6.97 -1.80
C TYR A 207 7.56 7.53 -3.15
N SER A 208 7.30 8.83 -3.38
CA SER A 208 7.79 9.57 -4.52
C SER A 208 9.08 10.31 -4.18
N ASN A 209 10.18 9.88 -4.81
CA ASN A 209 11.46 10.61 -4.72
C ASN A 209 11.42 11.98 -5.41
N LYS A 210 10.58 12.17 -6.43
CA LYS A 210 10.53 13.42 -7.19
C LYS A 210 9.86 14.55 -6.44
N SER A 211 8.77 14.22 -5.74
CA SER A 211 7.98 15.21 -4.98
C SER A 211 8.21 15.14 -3.48
N ASP A 212 9.05 14.20 -2.99
CA ASP A 212 9.28 13.96 -1.55
C ASP A 212 7.97 13.73 -0.80
N GLN A 213 7.13 12.85 -1.35
CA GLN A 213 5.79 12.54 -0.81
C GLN A 213 5.66 11.07 -0.45
N LEU A 214 5.15 10.81 0.75
CA LEU A 214 4.70 9.49 1.16
C LEU A 214 3.19 9.39 0.92
N ILE A 215 2.78 8.42 0.12
CA ILE A 215 1.40 8.12 -0.18
C ILE A 215 1.03 6.84 0.57
N LEU A 216 -0.05 6.88 1.33
CA LEU A 216 -0.52 5.79 2.17
C LEU A 216 -1.96 5.43 1.79
N THR A 217 -2.26 4.15 1.71
CA THR A 217 -3.63 3.66 1.75
C THR A 217 -4.05 3.41 3.18
N VAL A 218 -5.30 3.71 3.46
CA VAL A 218 -5.88 3.64 4.79
C VAL A 218 -7.29 3.10 4.68
N SER A 219 -7.64 2.13 5.50
CA SER A 219 -8.98 1.56 5.55
C SER A 219 -9.55 1.60 6.97
N THR A 220 -10.85 1.90 7.08
CA THR A 220 -11.58 1.69 8.33
C THR A 220 -12.06 0.24 8.36
N GLU A 221 -11.70 -0.46 9.40
CA GLU A 221 -12.12 -1.84 9.62
C GLU A 221 -12.45 -2.05 11.09
N ASP A 222 -13.54 -2.77 11.36
CA ASP A 222 -13.98 -3.02 12.74
C ASP A 222 -13.23 -4.20 13.36
N THR A 223 -11.89 -4.09 13.45
CA THR A 223 -11.03 -5.12 14.05
C THR A 223 -10.58 -4.71 15.44
N ARG A 224 -10.60 -5.68 16.38
CA ARG A 224 -10.09 -5.50 17.74
C ARG A 224 -8.65 -5.95 17.93
N ASN A 225 -8.16 -6.80 17.04
CA ASN A 225 -6.80 -7.34 17.05
C ASN A 225 -6.27 -7.44 15.61
N ASN A 226 -5.05 -7.91 15.46
CA ASN A 226 -4.34 -8.01 14.18
C ASN A 226 -4.51 -9.38 13.47
N VAL A 227 -5.47 -10.19 13.87
CA VAL A 227 -5.70 -11.53 13.29
C VAL A 227 -7.11 -11.68 12.72
N ASP A 228 -8.12 -11.08 13.36
CA ASP A 228 -9.52 -11.22 12.95
C ASP A 228 -9.89 -10.19 11.89
N ASP A 229 -10.69 -10.61 10.90
CA ASP A 229 -11.24 -9.73 9.89
C ASP A 229 -12.45 -8.99 10.48
N GLY A 230 -12.62 -7.71 10.09
CA GLY A 230 -13.73 -6.88 10.50
C GLY A 230 -14.62 -6.49 9.33
N THR A 231 -15.71 -5.78 9.61
CA THR A 231 -16.53 -5.19 8.55
C THR A 231 -15.75 -4.11 7.83
N ILE A 232 -15.66 -4.21 6.51
CA ILE A 232 -15.01 -3.22 5.65
C ILE A 232 -15.80 -1.90 5.73
N GLY A 233 -15.09 -0.84 6.07
CA GLY A 233 -15.60 0.52 6.04
C GLY A 233 -15.08 1.29 4.84
N LYS A 234 -14.79 2.56 5.03
CA LYS A 234 -14.26 3.45 3.99
C LYS A 234 -12.75 3.29 3.80
N SER A 235 -12.30 3.56 2.58
CA SER A 235 -10.88 3.66 2.25
C SER A 235 -10.49 5.09 1.87
N TYR A 236 -9.24 5.45 2.22
CA TYR A 236 -8.68 6.78 2.00
C TYR A 236 -7.28 6.69 1.40
N LEU A 237 -6.88 7.77 0.71
CA LEU A 237 -5.47 8.07 0.48
C LEU A 237 -5.04 9.18 1.45
N TRP A 238 -3.92 8.96 2.14
CA TRP A 238 -3.23 9.97 2.93
C TRP A 238 -1.93 10.36 2.23
N ILE A 239 -1.67 11.64 2.11
CA ILE A 239 -0.45 12.16 1.48
C ILE A 239 0.32 12.96 2.52
N VAL A 240 1.58 12.59 2.74
CA VAL A 240 2.54 13.33 3.57
C VAL A 240 3.53 14.00 2.65
N LYS A 241 3.49 15.33 2.58
CA LYS A 241 4.37 16.17 1.74
C LYS A 241 5.67 16.49 2.50
N LYS A 242 6.78 16.64 1.76
CA LYS A 242 8.11 16.98 2.31
C LYS A 242 8.54 16.03 3.44
N LEU A 243 8.42 14.72 3.19
CA LEU A 243 8.72 13.68 4.17
C LEU A 243 10.13 13.80 4.74
N SER A 244 11.12 14.17 3.92
CA SER A 244 12.52 14.31 4.33
C SER A 244 12.70 15.27 5.51
N SER A 245 11.89 16.33 5.60
CA SER A 245 11.90 17.29 6.71
C SER A 245 11.19 16.77 7.97
N LYS A 246 10.34 15.75 7.84
CA LYS A 246 9.49 15.22 8.91
C LYS A 246 10.01 13.96 9.58
N LYS A 247 11.03 13.31 9.03
CA LYS A 247 11.59 12.02 9.52
C LYS A 247 12.04 12.00 10.99
N ARG A 248 12.29 13.16 11.59
CA ARG A 248 12.74 13.28 12.99
C ARG A 248 11.61 13.65 13.94
N TRP A 249 10.39 13.74 13.47
CA TRP A 249 9.24 14.09 14.30
C TRP A 249 8.76 12.86 15.07
N ALA A 250 8.22 13.08 16.26
CA ALA A 250 7.61 12.00 17.05
C ALA A 250 6.25 11.57 16.49
N ALA A 251 5.55 12.47 15.80
CA ALA A 251 4.27 12.23 15.16
C ALA A 251 4.10 13.07 13.89
N ILE A 252 3.42 12.53 12.90
CA ILE A 252 3.10 13.18 11.63
C ILE A 252 1.60 13.07 11.38
N ASN A 253 0.99 14.18 10.96
CA ASN A 253 -0.34 14.16 10.36
C ASN A 253 -0.20 14.21 8.84
N PRO A 254 -1.05 13.51 8.09
CA PRO A 254 -1.14 13.70 6.64
C PRO A 254 -1.44 15.15 6.30
N ASP A 255 -0.80 15.67 5.26
CA ASP A 255 -1.08 17.01 4.75
C ASP A 255 -2.37 17.03 3.91
N GLU A 256 -2.74 15.87 3.35
CA GLU A 256 -3.92 15.70 2.52
C GLU A 256 -4.59 14.35 2.80
N LEU A 257 -5.93 14.35 2.83
CA LEU A 257 -6.77 13.17 3.00
C LEU A 257 -7.81 13.14 1.88
N ILE A 258 -7.84 12.07 1.12
CA ILE A 258 -8.77 11.85 0.02
C ILE A 258 -9.70 10.69 0.39
N ASP A 259 -10.99 10.97 0.57
CA ASP A 259 -12.04 9.95 0.76
C ASP A 259 -12.35 9.33 -0.61
N LEU A 260 -11.96 8.08 -0.82
CA LEU A 260 -12.10 7.40 -2.10
C LEU A 260 -13.56 7.13 -2.47
N GLU A 261 -14.43 6.83 -1.49
CA GLU A 261 -15.86 6.65 -1.76
C GLU A 261 -16.54 7.97 -2.17
N SER A 262 -16.05 9.09 -1.65
CA SER A 262 -16.54 10.41 -2.06
C SER A 262 -16.05 10.82 -3.45
N LEU A 263 -14.92 10.22 -3.89
CA LEU A 263 -14.37 10.41 -5.22
C LEU A 263 -15.20 9.67 -6.28
N ASP A 264 -15.48 8.38 -6.05
CA ASP A 264 -16.29 7.56 -6.96
C ASP A 264 -16.96 6.40 -6.22
N HIS A 265 -18.21 6.12 -6.59
CA HIS A 265 -19.02 5.06 -5.98
C HIS A 265 -18.42 3.64 -6.17
N GLN A 266 -17.54 3.41 -7.15
CA GLN A 266 -16.88 2.15 -7.38
C GLN A 266 -15.92 1.76 -6.26
N PHE A 267 -15.52 2.70 -5.39
CA PHE A 267 -14.75 2.41 -4.17
C PHE A 267 -15.61 1.93 -3.00
N LYS A 268 -16.94 2.00 -3.10
CA LYS A 268 -17.83 1.60 -2.01
C LYS A 268 -17.68 0.11 -1.69
N GLY A 269 -17.35 -0.17 -0.42
CA GLY A 269 -17.15 -1.55 0.05
C GLY A 269 -15.86 -2.20 -0.45
N GLN A 270 -14.92 -1.40 -0.99
CA GLN A 270 -13.61 -1.89 -1.42
C GLN A 270 -12.59 -1.64 -0.31
N LYS A 271 -11.93 -2.70 0.15
CA LYS A 271 -10.79 -2.60 1.05
C LYS A 271 -9.53 -2.33 0.23
N ILE A 272 -9.13 -1.06 0.15
CA ILE A 272 -7.91 -0.69 -0.57
C ILE A 272 -6.71 -1.07 0.30
N GLU A 273 -5.88 -2.00 -0.21
CA GLU A 273 -4.80 -2.62 0.55
C GLU A 273 -3.42 -2.10 0.17
N SER A 274 -3.23 -1.62 -1.05
CA SER A 274 -1.92 -1.13 -1.45
C SER A 274 -1.99 -0.10 -2.56
N VAL A 275 -0.85 0.60 -2.76
CA VAL A 275 -0.67 1.64 -3.77
C VAL A 275 0.74 1.61 -4.34
N CYS A 276 0.88 1.80 -5.66
CA CYS A 276 2.17 2.12 -6.28
C CYS A 276 2.04 3.31 -7.23
N ILE A 277 3.18 3.97 -7.53
CA ILE A 277 3.25 5.08 -8.48
C ILE A 277 3.47 4.50 -9.88
N ALA A 278 2.44 4.58 -10.72
CA ALA A 278 2.54 4.16 -12.12
C ALA A 278 3.36 5.16 -12.96
N LYS A 279 3.14 6.45 -12.73
CA LYS A 279 3.83 7.55 -13.42
C LYS A 279 3.73 8.81 -12.57
N GLU A 280 4.76 9.62 -12.61
CA GLU A 280 4.76 10.95 -12.02
C GLU A 280 5.18 12.01 -13.04
N THR A 281 4.37 13.05 -13.16
CA THR A 281 4.63 14.24 -13.97
C THR A 281 4.86 15.46 -13.06
N SER A 282 5.07 16.65 -13.64
CA SER A 282 5.18 17.88 -12.85
C SER A 282 3.90 18.21 -12.07
N GLY A 283 2.71 17.95 -12.65
CA GLY A 283 1.43 18.29 -12.05
C GLY A 283 0.66 17.11 -11.46
N PHE A 284 1.02 15.85 -11.76
CA PHE A 284 0.17 14.71 -11.42
C PHE A 284 0.95 13.49 -10.93
N LEU A 285 0.34 12.77 -9.98
CA LEU A 285 0.66 11.40 -9.63
C LEU A 285 -0.38 10.48 -10.27
N HIS A 286 0.07 9.51 -11.07
CA HIS A 286 -0.77 8.42 -11.55
C HIS A 286 -0.51 7.22 -10.65
N LEU A 287 -1.50 6.82 -9.90
CA LEU A 287 -1.44 5.76 -8.90
C LEU A 287 -2.19 4.53 -9.39
N ILE A 288 -1.70 3.35 -9.03
CA ILE A 288 -2.44 2.09 -9.12
C ILE A 288 -2.69 1.64 -7.69
N LEU A 289 -3.95 1.38 -7.38
CA LEU A 289 -4.38 0.83 -6.11
C LEU A 289 -4.86 -0.60 -6.33
N VAL A 290 -4.72 -1.45 -5.33
CA VAL A 290 -5.33 -2.78 -5.31
C VAL A 290 -6.24 -2.92 -4.10
N ALA A 291 -7.33 -3.67 -4.31
CA ALA A 291 -8.30 -3.98 -3.26
C ALA A 291 -8.51 -5.49 -3.15
N ASP A 292 -8.63 -5.96 -1.93
CA ASP A 292 -9.22 -7.27 -1.62
C ASP A 292 -10.73 -7.14 -1.51
N ASN A 293 -11.44 -8.08 -2.12
CA ASN A 293 -12.91 -8.12 -2.11
C ASN A 293 -13.46 -9.24 -1.20
N ASP A 294 -12.61 -9.93 -0.44
CA ASP A 294 -12.95 -11.08 0.43
C ASP A 294 -13.73 -12.22 -0.26
N ASN A 295 -13.85 -12.18 -1.57
CA ASN A 295 -14.61 -13.15 -2.38
C ASN A 295 -13.73 -14.02 -3.30
N GLY A 296 -12.40 -13.97 -3.12
CA GLY A 296 -11.42 -14.68 -3.94
C GLY A 296 -11.05 -13.98 -5.25
N ALA A 297 -11.47 -12.73 -5.41
CA ALA A 297 -11.06 -11.84 -6.50
C ALA A 297 -10.41 -10.57 -5.96
N SER A 298 -9.68 -9.86 -6.80
CA SER A 298 -9.07 -8.58 -6.48
C SER A 298 -9.47 -7.52 -7.50
N THR A 299 -9.49 -6.27 -7.09
CA THR A 299 -9.78 -5.14 -7.97
C THR A 299 -8.60 -4.18 -8.05
N ILE A 300 -8.33 -3.68 -9.24
CA ILE A 300 -7.33 -2.64 -9.50
C ILE A 300 -8.04 -1.33 -9.85
N PHE A 301 -7.54 -0.23 -9.30
CA PHE A 301 -8.02 1.12 -9.59
C PHE A 301 -6.86 1.97 -10.11
N LYS A 302 -7.05 2.66 -11.24
CA LYS A 302 -6.14 3.73 -11.67
C LYS A 302 -6.69 5.06 -11.21
N VAL A 303 -5.89 5.78 -10.47
CA VAL A 303 -6.26 7.08 -9.89
C VAL A 303 -5.22 8.13 -10.29
N ILE A 304 -5.69 9.30 -10.69
CA ILE A 304 -4.84 10.46 -10.94
C ILE A 304 -5.06 11.45 -9.80
N VAL A 305 -3.97 11.86 -9.16
CA VAL A 305 -3.96 12.86 -8.09
C VAL A 305 -3.19 14.07 -8.59
N GLU A 306 -3.82 15.25 -8.59
CA GLU A 306 -3.15 16.52 -8.88
C GLU A 306 -2.20 16.89 -7.72
N LYS A 307 -0.99 17.34 -8.05
CA LYS A 307 -0.01 17.82 -7.07
C LYS A 307 -0.12 19.34 -6.93
N ASP A 308 -0.15 19.84 -5.72
CA ASP A 308 -0.01 21.26 -5.42
C ASP A 308 1.42 21.78 -5.69
#